data_bbcefcc169f282bfed20ef6834318f1c
#
_entry.id   bbcefcc169f282bfed20ef6834318f1c
#
_cell.length_a   1.000
_cell.length_b   1.000
_cell.length_c   1.000
_cell.angle_alpha   90.00
_cell.angle_beta   90.00
_cell.angle_gamma   90.00
#
_symmetry.space_group_name_H-M   'P 1'
#
loop_
_entity.id
_entity.type
_entity.pdbx_description
1 polymer ?
#
loop_
_entity_poly.entity_id
_entity_poly.type
_entity_poly.pdbx_seq_one_letter_code
_entity_poly.pdbx_strand_id
1 'polypeptide(L)'
;MKRLVLFFVPAMLALVSCASEKVYNHNYMWFDCEANYATLSHPDSIVYYMKKAQDLGFDNVVVDMKSIMGEVLYDSKIAPYMGDWEGVERTRDYDMLAYFIEYGKELGMRVFGSLNVFAGGHNFFDRGVVYMDKADWQSICYHEGKLTPISEIKSNYNCMMNPSIPEVQEYQIEILKEFVNKYPEIDGLIFDRVRYDGVTADFSDLSKKQFEEYAGLTVENYPEDILSWYDEKGQLRPTWALGKHAKKWFEWRAGVIHDFVEKAHEALKEINPDLIIGDYTGAWYPTYWQLGVNWASKEYDPAQIPQYQYWATEDYHKTGYAEMLDVYMTGLYYSFITKDDVDRATGVVGQRSEAGMDNSLTYCYSVEGGAEIAKEITKGVVPVIGSIYVEQYLGDFTPFGPAVTQALKSTDGVMIFDIVHLNKHQLWDELEAAMKAGME
;
A
#
# COMPACT_ATOMS: atom_id res chain seq x y z
N MET A 1 -41.37 53.58 -54.74
CA MET A 1 -40.02 52.91 -54.67
C MET A 1 -39.66 52.68 -53.21
N LYS A 2 -39.84 51.46 -52.76
CA LYS A 2 -39.44 51.05 -51.38
C LYS A 2 -38.10 50.32 -51.48
N ARG A 3 -37.05 50.89 -50.86
CA ARG A 3 -35.72 50.25 -50.79
C ARG A 3 -35.74 49.22 -49.67
N LEU A 4 -35.47 47.97 -50.04
CA LEU A 4 -35.25 46.82 -49.11
C LEU A 4 -33.78 46.88 -48.70
N VAL A 5 -33.51 47.03 -47.39
CA VAL A 5 -32.17 46.94 -46.82
C VAL A 5 -32.01 45.52 -46.27
N LEU A 6 -31.18 44.68 -46.95
CA LEU A 6 -30.76 43.38 -46.44
C LEU A 6 -29.66 43.57 -45.41
N PHE A 7 -29.94 43.16 -44.18
CA PHE A 7 -28.90 43.00 -43.16
C PHE A 7 -28.25 41.59 -43.30
N PHE A 8 -26.99 41.57 -43.66
CA PHE A 8 -26.15 40.37 -43.55
C PHE A 8 -25.67 40.26 -42.12
N VAL A 9 -26.11 39.21 -41.39
CA VAL A 9 -25.56 38.77 -40.09
C VAL A 9 -24.51 37.69 -40.41
N PRO A 10 -23.21 37.88 -40.10
CA PRO A 10 -22.25 36.81 -40.25
C PRO A 10 -22.46 35.80 -39.11
N ALA A 11 -22.83 34.56 -39.45
CA ALA A 11 -22.83 33.45 -38.52
C ALA A 11 -21.37 33.09 -38.21
N MET A 12 -20.96 33.46 -36.98
CA MET A 12 -19.69 33.03 -36.40
C MET A 12 -19.84 31.54 -36.00
N LEU A 13 -19.34 30.60 -36.83
CA LEU A 13 -19.21 29.22 -36.42
C LEU A 13 -18.10 29.15 -35.33
N ALA A 14 -18.51 29.01 -34.08
CA ALA A 14 -17.61 28.57 -33.01
C ALA A 14 -17.26 27.10 -33.28
N LEU A 15 -16.05 26.84 -33.74
CA LEU A 15 -15.44 25.52 -33.76
C LEU A 15 -15.19 25.17 -32.27
N VAL A 16 -16.12 24.46 -31.65
CA VAL A 16 -15.87 23.76 -30.37
C VAL A 16 -14.94 22.60 -30.75
N SER A 17 -13.65 22.79 -30.52
CA SER A 17 -12.68 21.69 -30.51
C SER A 17 -13.05 20.81 -29.32
N CYS A 18 -13.76 19.71 -29.55
CA CYS A 18 -13.79 18.60 -28.59
C CYS A 18 -12.38 17.99 -28.62
N ALA A 19 -11.49 18.51 -27.77
CA ALA A 19 -10.33 17.71 -27.36
C ALA A 19 -10.92 16.47 -26.66
N SER A 20 -10.70 15.28 -27.21
CA SER A 20 -11.02 14.06 -26.49
C SER A 20 -10.19 14.07 -25.20
N GLU A 21 -10.82 13.93 -24.06
CA GLU A 21 -10.11 13.76 -22.80
C GLU A 21 -9.15 12.58 -22.94
N LYS A 22 -7.90 12.76 -22.48
CA LYS A 22 -6.90 11.69 -22.51
C LYS A 22 -7.39 10.56 -21.60
N VAL A 23 -7.51 9.37 -22.16
CA VAL A 23 -7.74 8.15 -21.36
C VAL A 23 -6.39 7.66 -20.88
N TYR A 24 -6.20 7.69 -19.57
CA TYR A 24 -4.98 7.20 -18.92
C TYR A 24 -5.06 5.68 -18.76
N ASN A 25 -3.94 5.00 -19.01
CA ASN A 25 -3.81 3.59 -18.64
C ASN A 25 -3.63 3.42 -17.13
N HIS A 26 -3.57 2.17 -16.68
CA HIS A 26 -3.35 1.82 -15.28
C HIS A 26 -1.93 1.31 -15.01
N ASN A 27 -0.93 1.87 -15.71
CA ASN A 27 0.47 1.55 -15.46
C ASN A 27 1.12 2.65 -14.62
N TYR A 28 1.78 2.25 -13.55
CA TYR A 28 2.33 3.13 -12.53
C TYR A 28 3.83 2.88 -12.34
N MET A 29 4.63 3.94 -12.28
CA MET A 29 6.03 3.89 -11.88
C MET A 29 6.18 4.46 -10.48
N TRP A 30 6.76 3.69 -9.56
CA TRP A 30 6.96 4.12 -8.17
C TRP A 30 8.31 4.79 -7.96
N PHE A 31 8.31 5.81 -7.10
CA PHE A 31 9.47 6.57 -6.67
C PHE A 31 9.53 6.54 -5.14
N ASP A 32 10.22 5.53 -4.58
CA ASP A 32 10.44 5.42 -3.15
C ASP A 32 11.26 6.60 -2.62
N CYS A 33 10.86 7.16 -1.48
CA CYS A 33 11.43 8.39 -0.98
C CYS A 33 12.83 8.22 -0.38
N GLU A 34 13.08 7.09 0.24
CA GLU A 34 14.34 6.79 0.91
C GLU A 34 15.37 6.30 -0.11
N ALA A 35 15.02 5.29 -0.88
CA ALA A 35 15.92 4.67 -1.85
C ALA A 35 16.32 5.61 -3.00
N ASN A 36 15.49 6.58 -3.36
CA ASN A 36 15.76 7.57 -4.40
C ASN A 36 16.09 8.96 -3.84
N TYR A 37 16.36 9.11 -2.55
CA TYR A 37 16.52 10.42 -1.92
C TYR A 37 17.55 11.30 -2.62
N ALA A 38 18.76 10.78 -2.87
CA ALA A 38 19.80 11.50 -3.58
C ALA A 38 19.40 11.87 -5.01
N THR A 39 18.85 10.93 -5.76
CA THR A 39 18.43 11.11 -7.16
C THR A 39 17.36 12.18 -7.28
N LEU A 40 16.33 12.12 -6.42
CA LEU A 40 15.19 13.03 -6.42
C LEU A 40 15.48 14.39 -5.74
N SER A 41 16.71 14.61 -5.26
CA SER A 41 17.19 15.93 -4.82
C SER A 41 17.54 16.87 -5.99
N HIS A 42 17.42 16.40 -7.23
CA HIS A 42 17.74 17.15 -8.44
C HIS A 42 16.53 17.15 -9.40
N PRO A 43 15.95 18.33 -9.71
CA PRO A 43 14.78 18.41 -10.61
C PRO A 43 15.01 17.79 -11.99
N ASP A 44 16.20 17.94 -12.56
CA ASP A 44 16.56 17.34 -13.86
C ASP A 44 16.47 15.81 -13.83
N SER A 45 16.74 15.18 -12.68
CA SER A 45 16.58 13.74 -12.52
C SER A 45 15.11 13.35 -12.47
N ILE A 46 14.26 14.14 -11.85
CA ILE A 46 12.82 13.90 -11.78
C ILE A 46 12.23 13.86 -13.19
N VAL A 47 12.44 14.92 -13.99
CA VAL A 47 11.90 14.97 -15.35
C VAL A 47 12.49 13.88 -16.24
N TYR A 48 13.76 13.55 -16.07
CA TYR A 48 14.41 12.47 -16.82
C TYR A 48 13.73 11.12 -16.59
N TYR A 49 13.49 10.75 -15.33
CA TYR A 49 12.87 9.45 -15.02
C TYR A 49 11.36 9.43 -15.30
N MET A 50 10.65 10.53 -15.13
CA MET A 50 9.24 10.64 -15.54
C MET A 50 9.10 10.42 -17.05
N LYS A 51 9.95 11.09 -17.85
CA LYS A 51 9.94 10.93 -19.30
C LYS A 51 10.29 9.50 -19.71
N LYS A 52 11.29 8.91 -19.06
CA LYS A 52 11.67 7.53 -19.32
C LYS A 52 10.53 6.54 -18.99
N ALA A 53 9.81 6.76 -17.90
CA ALA A 53 8.62 5.97 -17.57
C ALA A 53 7.52 6.16 -18.64
N GLN A 54 7.26 7.39 -19.05
CA GLN A 54 6.27 7.70 -20.10
C GLN A 54 6.60 6.99 -21.43
N ASP A 55 7.87 7.03 -21.86
CA ASP A 55 8.33 6.39 -23.09
C ASP A 55 8.11 4.85 -23.06
N LEU A 56 8.04 4.25 -21.86
CA LEU A 56 7.74 2.83 -21.63
C LEU A 56 6.24 2.52 -21.47
N GLY A 57 5.37 3.52 -21.57
CA GLY A 57 3.92 3.33 -21.47
C GLY A 57 3.34 3.43 -20.06
N PHE A 58 4.03 4.11 -19.15
CA PHE A 58 3.48 4.47 -17.84
C PHE A 58 2.83 5.86 -17.91
N ASP A 59 1.52 5.91 -17.72
CA ASP A 59 0.80 7.19 -17.66
C ASP A 59 0.74 7.77 -16.25
N ASN A 60 1.20 7.04 -15.25
CA ASN A 60 1.08 7.43 -13.85
C ASN A 60 2.41 7.26 -13.11
N VAL A 61 2.69 8.20 -12.21
CA VAL A 61 3.78 8.08 -11.24
C VAL A 61 3.24 8.12 -9.81
N VAL A 62 3.84 7.32 -8.92
CA VAL A 62 3.57 7.35 -7.49
C VAL A 62 4.83 7.81 -6.77
N VAL A 63 4.72 8.83 -5.93
CA VAL A 63 5.83 9.45 -5.24
C VAL A 63 5.62 9.34 -3.73
N ASP A 64 6.53 8.66 -3.04
CA ASP A 64 6.46 8.60 -1.58
C ASP A 64 6.74 9.98 -0.97
N MET A 65 5.81 10.41 -0.13
CA MET A 65 5.85 11.71 0.53
C MET A 65 5.88 11.63 2.05
N LYS A 66 5.73 10.42 2.60
CA LYS A 66 5.92 10.13 4.02
C LYS A 66 6.70 8.82 4.16
N SER A 67 7.89 8.92 4.77
CA SER A 67 8.80 7.79 4.99
C SER A 67 8.29 6.82 6.06
N ILE A 68 8.92 5.65 6.16
CA ILE A 68 8.63 4.70 7.25
C ILE A 68 8.98 5.26 8.64
N MET A 69 9.80 6.30 8.71
CA MET A 69 10.10 7.00 9.96
C MET A 69 8.95 7.91 10.44
N GLY A 70 7.92 8.08 9.63
CA GLY A 70 6.83 9.02 9.89
C GLY A 70 7.19 10.48 9.59
N GLU A 71 8.39 10.71 9.05
CA GLU A 71 8.85 12.00 8.56
C GLU A 71 8.32 12.23 7.13
N VAL A 72 8.00 13.48 6.79
CA VAL A 72 7.45 13.85 5.48
C VAL A 72 8.45 14.64 4.64
N LEU A 73 8.30 14.59 3.31
CA LEU A 73 9.21 15.23 2.35
C LEU A 73 8.67 16.58 1.83
N TYR A 74 7.77 17.19 2.59
CA TYR A 74 7.23 18.52 2.30
C TYR A 74 7.19 19.37 3.57
N ASP A 75 7.06 20.69 3.43
CA ASP A 75 6.94 21.59 4.58
C ASP A 75 5.58 21.40 5.25
N SER A 76 5.56 20.53 6.27
CA SER A 76 4.41 20.18 7.11
C SER A 76 4.39 20.98 8.40
N LYS A 77 3.20 21.26 8.92
CA LYS A 77 2.97 21.83 10.25
C LYS A 77 2.66 20.76 11.30
N ILE A 78 2.44 19.52 10.86
CA ILE A 78 1.96 18.40 11.67
C ILE A 78 3.08 17.38 11.90
N ALA A 79 3.70 16.91 10.81
CA ALA A 79 4.73 15.88 10.84
C ALA A 79 6.14 16.48 10.73
N PRO A 80 7.17 15.82 11.31
CA PRO A 80 8.55 16.26 11.14
C PRO A 80 8.99 16.12 9.68
N TYR A 81 9.87 17.04 9.26
CA TYR A 81 10.43 17.04 7.91
C TYR A 81 11.64 16.09 7.81
N MET A 82 11.67 15.27 6.78
CA MET A 82 12.82 14.44 6.43
C MET A 82 13.87 15.29 5.71
N GLY A 83 14.76 15.91 6.48
CA GLY A 83 15.75 16.86 5.96
C GLY A 83 17.05 16.24 5.49
N ASP A 84 17.28 14.95 5.77
CA ASP A 84 18.48 14.23 5.41
C ASP A 84 18.26 12.74 5.25
N TRP A 85 19.01 12.12 4.35
CA TRP A 85 19.09 10.66 4.22
C TRP A 85 20.43 10.25 3.57
N GLU A 86 21.11 9.26 4.15
CA GLU A 86 22.37 8.68 3.64
C GLU A 86 23.43 9.74 3.24
N GLY A 87 23.52 10.83 4.02
CA GLY A 87 24.50 11.90 3.81
C GLY A 87 24.10 12.96 2.77
N VAL A 88 22.89 12.89 2.25
CA VAL A 88 22.29 13.94 1.42
C VAL A 88 21.35 14.78 2.27
N GLU A 89 21.50 16.11 2.21
CA GLU A 89 20.65 17.05 2.91
C GLU A 89 19.69 17.75 1.93
N ARG A 90 18.46 17.99 2.39
CA ARG A 90 17.45 18.81 1.70
C ARG A 90 16.93 19.88 2.65
N THR A 91 16.71 21.06 2.12
CA THR A 91 16.07 22.14 2.85
C THR A 91 14.55 22.11 2.63
N ARG A 92 13.77 22.67 3.57
CA ARG A 92 12.28 22.65 3.52
C ARG A 92 11.70 23.40 2.33
N ASP A 93 12.46 24.31 1.72
CA ASP A 93 12.05 25.05 0.51
C ASP A 93 12.22 24.25 -0.78
N TYR A 94 12.87 23.07 -0.72
CA TYR A 94 12.90 22.13 -1.85
C TYR A 94 11.60 21.31 -1.87
N ASP A 95 10.65 21.70 -2.70
CA ASP A 95 9.38 21.01 -2.87
C ASP A 95 9.47 20.00 -4.03
N MET A 96 9.90 18.78 -3.69
CA MET A 96 10.07 17.69 -4.64
C MET A 96 8.79 17.39 -5.42
N LEU A 97 7.64 17.31 -4.73
CA LEU A 97 6.37 16.94 -5.36
C LEU A 97 5.85 18.02 -6.33
N ALA A 98 6.16 19.29 -6.06
CA ALA A 98 5.81 20.37 -6.98
C ALA A 98 6.45 20.18 -8.36
N TYR A 99 7.71 19.70 -8.42
CA TYR A 99 8.36 19.35 -9.69
C TYR A 99 7.66 18.18 -10.38
N PHE A 100 7.28 17.12 -9.66
CA PHE A 100 6.52 16.01 -10.25
C PHE A 100 5.19 16.49 -10.83
N ILE A 101 4.46 17.36 -10.13
CA ILE A 101 3.17 17.90 -10.59
C ILE A 101 3.37 18.78 -11.84
N GLU A 102 4.38 19.64 -11.85
CA GLU A 102 4.72 20.50 -13.00
C GLU A 102 5.05 19.65 -14.24
N TYR A 103 5.99 18.71 -14.10
CA TYR A 103 6.39 17.83 -15.20
C TYR A 103 5.28 16.85 -15.59
N GLY A 104 4.45 16.40 -14.65
CA GLY A 104 3.28 15.58 -14.92
C GLY A 104 2.32 16.28 -15.89
N LYS A 105 2.05 17.58 -15.68
CA LYS A 105 1.24 18.39 -16.60
C LYS A 105 1.89 18.55 -17.97
N GLU A 106 3.20 18.81 -18.02
CA GLU A 106 3.93 18.97 -19.28
C GLU A 106 3.94 17.68 -20.10
N LEU A 107 4.14 16.54 -19.45
CA LEU A 107 4.19 15.22 -20.06
C LEU A 107 2.79 14.59 -20.25
N GLY A 108 1.75 15.17 -19.66
CA GLY A 108 0.40 14.59 -19.64
C GLY A 108 0.34 13.28 -18.85
N MET A 109 1.09 13.18 -17.76
CA MET A 109 1.07 12.07 -16.80
C MET A 109 0.29 12.45 -15.55
N ARG A 110 -0.35 11.48 -14.90
CA ARG A 110 -0.95 11.67 -13.58
C ARG A 110 0.09 11.48 -12.48
N VAL A 111 -0.03 12.27 -11.41
CA VAL A 111 0.88 12.24 -10.26
C VAL A 111 0.11 11.86 -9.01
N PHE A 112 0.56 10.81 -8.34
CA PHE A 112 0.01 10.31 -7.09
C PHE A 112 1.04 10.49 -5.98
N GLY A 113 0.58 10.93 -4.80
CA GLY A 113 1.39 10.82 -3.59
C GLY A 113 1.18 9.46 -2.92
N SER A 114 2.20 8.95 -2.24
CA SER A 114 2.04 7.82 -1.33
C SER A 114 2.47 8.21 0.08
N LEU A 115 1.75 7.70 1.08
CA LEU A 115 2.08 7.91 2.48
C LEU A 115 2.09 6.58 3.23
N ASN A 116 3.21 6.30 3.93
CA ASN A 116 3.35 5.18 4.87
C ASN A 116 2.58 5.47 6.17
N VAL A 117 1.26 5.20 6.17
CA VAL A 117 0.32 5.79 7.14
C VAL A 117 0.69 5.46 8.59
N PHE A 118 0.68 4.19 9.00
CA PHE A 118 0.97 3.82 10.39
C PHE A 118 2.44 3.54 10.70
N ALA A 119 3.34 3.77 9.75
CA ALA A 119 4.76 3.73 10.01
C ALA A 119 5.22 4.96 10.82
N GLY A 120 6.05 4.75 11.84
CA GLY A 120 6.47 5.80 12.76
C GLY A 120 7.92 5.73 13.20
N GLY A 121 8.71 4.80 12.67
CA GLY A 121 10.12 4.69 13.01
C GLY A 121 10.86 3.61 12.23
N HIS A 122 12.17 3.77 12.17
CA HIS A 122 13.11 2.79 11.63
C HIS A 122 14.02 2.27 12.75
N ASN A 123 13.80 1.02 13.17
CA ASN A 123 14.46 0.44 14.35
C ASN A 123 15.98 0.26 14.21
N PHE A 124 16.51 0.16 13.00
CA PHE A 124 17.97 0.03 12.80
C PHE A 124 18.71 1.36 12.96
N PHE A 125 18.00 2.48 12.80
CA PHE A 125 18.57 3.82 12.92
C PHE A 125 18.10 4.55 14.18
N ASP A 126 17.21 3.97 14.99
CA ASP A 126 16.54 4.61 16.13
C ASP A 126 15.99 6.01 15.75
N ARG A 127 15.36 6.08 14.55
CA ARG A 127 14.89 7.33 13.95
C ARG A 127 13.41 7.26 13.65
N GLY A 128 12.74 8.41 13.76
CA GLY A 128 11.33 8.60 13.44
C GLY A 128 10.51 9.14 14.60
N VAL A 129 9.23 9.39 14.36
CA VAL A 129 8.33 10.07 15.32
C VAL A 129 8.19 9.32 16.64
N VAL A 130 8.25 7.99 16.62
CA VAL A 130 8.22 7.15 17.83
C VAL A 130 9.47 7.37 18.68
N TYR A 131 10.62 7.62 18.08
CA TYR A 131 11.88 7.88 18.77
C TYR A 131 12.05 9.33 19.23
N MET A 132 11.11 10.21 18.87
CA MET A 132 11.10 11.61 19.28
C MET A 132 10.17 11.80 20.50
N ASP A 133 8.93 12.22 20.25
CA ASP A 133 7.96 12.58 21.30
C ASP A 133 6.69 11.72 21.26
N LYS A 134 6.66 10.65 20.45
CA LYS A 134 5.51 9.77 20.24
C LYS A 134 5.78 8.31 20.65
N ALA A 135 6.65 8.11 21.65
CA ALA A 135 7.00 6.77 22.13
C ALA A 135 5.77 5.96 22.59
N ASP A 136 4.77 6.61 23.15
CA ASP A 136 3.53 5.97 23.63
C ASP A 136 2.59 5.54 22.49
N TRP A 137 2.88 5.93 21.24
CA TRP A 137 2.08 5.58 20.07
C TRP A 137 2.52 4.28 19.38
N GLN A 138 3.66 3.74 19.77
CA GLN A 138 4.18 2.51 19.21
C GLN A 138 3.34 1.29 19.53
N SER A 139 3.37 0.29 18.67
CA SER A 139 2.77 -1.01 18.95
C SER A 139 3.49 -1.73 20.09
N ILE A 140 2.71 -2.40 20.96
CA ILE A 140 3.22 -3.35 21.94
C ILE A 140 3.04 -4.76 21.39
N CYS A 141 4.14 -5.42 21.09
CA CYS A 141 4.13 -6.74 20.49
C CYS A 141 4.14 -7.85 21.54
N TYR A 142 3.30 -8.87 21.34
CA TYR A 142 3.42 -10.11 22.11
C TYR A 142 4.40 -11.04 21.41
N HIS A 143 5.66 -10.89 21.75
CA HIS A 143 6.79 -11.53 21.09
C HIS A 143 7.51 -12.49 22.04
N GLU A 144 7.67 -13.75 21.62
CA GLU A 144 8.32 -14.80 22.42
C GLU A 144 7.81 -14.88 23.89
N GLY A 145 6.48 -14.77 24.05
CA GLY A 145 5.83 -14.86 25.36
C GLY A 145 5.98 -13.62 26.24
N LYS A 146 6.39 -12.47 25.69
CA LYS A 146 6.54 -11.20 26.41
C LYS A 146 5.88 -10.06 25.65
N LEU A 147 5.29 -9.14 26.41
CA LEU A 147 4.85 -7.85 25.88
C LEU A 147 6.07 -6.93 25.75
N THR A 148 6.41 -6.56 24.53
CA THR A 148 7.62 -5.83 24.19
C THR A 148 7.26 -4.66 23.28
N PRO A 149 7.68 -3.41 23.59
CA PRO A 149 7.57 -2.29 22.66
C PRO A 149 8.26 -2.61 21.32
N ILE A 150 7.63 -2.29 20.20
CA ILE A 150 8.17 -2.65 18.89
C ILE A 150 9.54 -2.01 18.61
N SER A 151 9.83 -0.85 19.19
CA SER A 151 11.13 -0.18 19.11
C SER A 151 12.29 -0.96 19.73
N GLU A 152 11.99 -1.91 20.62
CA GLU A 152 12.97 -2.79 21.26
C GLU A 152 13.24 -4.07 20.46
N ILE A 153 12.40 -4.38 19.45
CA ILE A 153 12.52 -5.58 18.60
C ILE A 153 13.43 -5.27 17.42
N LYS A 154 14.74 -5.34 17.63
CA LYS A 154 15.75 -4.95 16.62
C LYS A 154 15.89 -5.92 15.43
N SER A 155 15.20 -7.06 15.45
CA SER A 155 15.04 -7.92 14.27
C SER A 155 14.02 -7.38 13.26
N ASN A 156 13.13 -6.46 13.69
CA ASN A 156 12.18 -5.77 12.83
C ASN A 156 12.73 -4.37 12.50
N TYR A 157 12.87 -4.04 11.23
CA TYR A 157 13.33 -2.71 10.80
C TYR A 157 12.29 -1.62 11.03
N ASN A 158 11.01 -1.99 10.98
CA ASN A 158 9.90 -1.06 10.98
C ASN A 158 9.32 -0.88 12.40
N CYS A 159 9.13 0.36 12.83
CA CYS A 159 8.50 0.71 14.08
C CYS A 159 7.08 1.26 13.80
N MET A 160 6.10 0.35 13.75
CA MET A 160 4.71 0.73 13.49
C MET A 160 4.06 1.38 14.72
N MET A 161 3.30 2.43 14.48
CA MET A 161 2.34 2.95 15.45
C MET A 161 1.16 2.01 15.60
N ASN A 162 0.51 2.04 16.75
CA ASN A 162 -0.69 1.24 17.02
C ASN A 162 -1.93 1.89 16.37
N PRO A 163 -2.56 1.26 15.36
CA PRO A 163 -3.76 1.79 14.71
C PRO A 163 -4.98 1.90 15.65
N SER A 164 -4.96 1.21 16.78
CA SER A 164 -6.07 1.22 17.76
C SER A 164 -6.10 2.48 18.63
N ILE A 165 -5.04 3.29 18.64
CA ILE A 165 -4.96 4.54 19.39
C ILE A 165 -5.71 5.65 18.63
N PRO A 166 -6.79 6.24 19.21
CA PRO A 166 -7.56 7.27 18.51
C PRO A 166 -6.72 8.48 18.08
N GLU A 167 -5.79 8.91 18.93
CA GLU A 167 -4.90 10.05 18.65
C GLU A 167 -3.94 9.75 17.49
N VAL A 168 -3.55 8.50 17.31
CA VAL A 168 -2.75 8.06 16.14
C VAL A 168 -3.59 8.16 14.87
N GLN A 169 -4.84 7.67 14.89
CA GLN A 169 -5.74 7.78 13.74
C GLN A 169 -5.98 9.24 13.35
N GLU A 170 -6.28 10.11 14.34
CA GLU A 170 -6.49 11.54 14.12
C GLU A 170 -5.25 12.21 13.51
N TYR A 171 -4.06 11.94 14.06
CA TYR A 171 -2.80 12.44 13.55
C TYR A 171 -2.55 12.04 12.09
N GLN A 172 -2.83 10.80 11.71
CA GLN A 172 -2.68 10.34 10.34
C GLN A 172 -3.70 11.00 9.40
N ILE A 173 -4.96 11.12 9.82
CA ILE A 173 -6.00 11.80 9.03
C ILE A 173 -5.63 13.28 8.80
N GLU A 174 -5.13 13.97 9.82
CA GLU A 174 -4.71 15.38 9.67
C GLU A 174 -3.50 15.52 8.73
N ILE A 175 -2.55 14.58 8.73
CA ILE A 175 -1.44 14.55 7.73
C ILE A 175 -1.99 14.36 6.31
N LEU A 176 -2.91 13.40 6.12
CA LEU A 176 -3.54 13.14 4.82
C LEU A 176 -4.29 14.38 4.31
N LYS A 177 -5.06 15.05 5.18
CA LYS A 177 -5.77 16.30 4.87
C LYS A 177 -4.80 17.44 4.54
N GLU A 178 -3.75 17.61 5.35
CA GLU A 178 -2.72 18.64 5.11
C GLU A 178 -2.06 18.43 3.74
N PHE A 179 -1.72 17.18 3.40
CA PHE A 179 -1.09 16.81 2.14
C PHE A 179 -1.98 17.20 0.94
N VAL A 180 -3.24 16.79 0.93
CA VAL A 180 -4.16 17.07 -0.19
C VAL A 180 -4.47 18.58 -0.28
N ASN A 181 -4.61 19.29 0.84
CA ASN A 181 -4.79 20.74 0.84
C ASN A 181 -3.55 21.49 0.32
N LYS A 182 -2.36 20.98 0.59
CA LYS A 182 -1.10 21.57 0.11
C LYS A 182 -0.91 21.37 -1.39
N TYR A 183 -1.34 20.21 -1.91
CA TYR A 183 -1.21 19.83 -3.32
C TYR A 183 -2.57 19.61 -4.00
N PRO A 184 -3.37 20.68 -4.18
CA PRO A 184 -4.72 20.54 -4.73
C PRO A 184 -4.76 20.06 -6.20
N GLU A 185 -3.63 20.05 -6.87
CA GLU A 185 -3.47 19.63 -8.27
C GLU A 185 -2.99 18.19 -8.41
N ILE A 186 -2.85 17.46 -7.29
CA ILE A 186 -2.48 16.04 -7.32
C ILE A 186 -3.65 15.20 -7.83
N ASP A 187 -3.36 14.19 -8.66
CA ASP A 187 -4.40 13.33 -9.22
C ASP A 187 -4.92 12.30 -8.21
N GLY A 188 -4.07 11.85 -7.30
CA GLY A 188 -4.49 10.85 -6.32
C GLY A 188 -3.52 10.65 -5.16
N LEU A 189 -3.97 9.78 -4.25
CA LEU A 189 -3.24 9.38 -3.06
C LEU A 189 -3.31 7.86 -2.91
N ILE A 190 -2.14 7.25 -2.72
CA ILE A 190 -2.02 5.81 -2.44
C ILE A 190 -1.67 5.64 -0.96
N PHE A 191 -2.51 4.93 -0.24
CA PHE A 191 -2.19 4.49 1.11
C PHE A 191 -1.15 3.38 1.05
N ASP A 192 -0.13 3.46 1.89
CA ASP A 192 0.77 2.36 2.18
C ASP A 192 0.81 2.15 3.70
N ARG A 193 1.02 0.92 4.13
CA ARG A 193 1.11 0.52 5.55
C ARG A 193 -0.08 0.96 6.40
N VAL A 194 -1.29 0.91 5.84
CA VAL A 194 -2.54 1.04 6.60
C VAL A 194 -2.84 -0.30 7.27
N ARG A 195 -2.03 -0.66 8.27
CA ARG A 195 -2.04 -1.99 8.89
C ARG A 195 -1.35 -2.01 10.24
N TYR A 196 -1.56 -3.09 10.98
CA TYR A 196 -0.68 -3.44 12.09
C TYR A 196 0.66 -3.98 11.60
N ASP A 197 1.64 -4.12 12.49
CA ASP A 197 2.97 -4.66 12.12
C ASP A 197 2.88 -6.15 11.73
N GLY A 198 2.13 -6.93 12.50
CA GLY A 198 1.97 -8.35 12.27
C GLY A 198 0.95 -8.98 13.20
N VAL A 199 0.90 -10.31 13.25
CA VAL A 199 -0.02 -11.05 14.13
C VAL A 199 0.28 -10.81 15.63
N THR A 200 1.53 -10.50 15.95
CA THR A 200 1.98 -10.23 17.32
C THR A 200 1.71 -8.79 17.78
N ALA A 201 1.16 -7.93 16.96
CA ALA A 201 0.82 -6.54 17.26
C ALA A 201 -0.68 -6.26 17.02
N ASP A 202 -1.35 -5.39 17.78
CA ASP A 202 -0.91 -4.74 19.02
C ASP A 202 -1.56 -5.43 20.24
N PHE A 203 -0.79 -5.63 21.29
CA PHE A 203 -1.25 -6.27 22.54
C PHE A 203 -1.16 -5.33 23.75
N SER A 204 -1.32 -4.02 23.56
CA SER A 204 -1.41 -3.05 24.65
C SER A 204 -2.69 -3.26 25.50
N ASP A 205 -2.70 -2.68 26.70
CA ASP A 205 -3.88 -2.66 27.57
C ASP A 205 -5.05 -1.94 26.89
N LEU A 206 -4.78 -0.93 26.06
CA LEU A 206 -5.81 -0.24 25.27
C LEU A 206 -6.48 -1.19 24.28
N SER A 207 -5.69 -1.93 23.50
CA SER A 207 -6.20 -2.90 22.52
C SER A 207 -6.99 -4.02 23.20
N LYS A 208 -6.53 -4.50 24.38
CA LYS A 208 -7.29 -5.44 25.19
C LYS A 208 -8.67 -4.88 25.54
N LYS A 209 -8.71 -3.68 26.12
CA LYS A 209 -9.96 -3.04 26.54
C LYS A 209 -10.93 -2.84 25.39
N GLN A 210 -10.47 -2.29 24.27
CA GLN A 210 -11.30 -2.05 23.09
C GLN A 210 -11.84 -3.35 22.51
N PHE A 211 -11.02 -4.41 22.48
CA PHE A 211 -11.47 -5.73 22.04
C PHE A 211 -12.53 -6.32 22.96
N GLU A 212 -12.34 -6.26 24.29
CA GLU A 212 -13.32 -6.75 25.25
C GLU A 212 -14.68 -6.03 25.13
N GLU A 213 -14.65 -4.71 24.90
CA GLU A 213 -15.82 -3.90 24.60
C GLU A 213 -16.50 -4.32 23.29
N TYR A 214 -15.72 -4.49 22.22
CA TYR A 214 -16.21 -4.93 20.91
C TYR A 214 -16.83 -6.32 20.94
N ALA A 215 -16.16 -7.27 21.60
CA ALA A 215 -16.58 -8.67 21.64
C ALA A 215 -17.63 -8.97 22.72
N GLY A 216 -17.89 -8.03 23.65
CA GLY A 216 -18.81 -8.22 24.76
C GLY A 216 -18.38 -9.31 25.74
N LEU A 217 -17.07 -9.48 25.94
CA LEU A 217 -16.50 -10.51 26.83
C LEU A 217 -15.30 -9.98 27.63
N THR A 218 -14.82 -10.78 28.55
CA THR A 218 -13.55 -10.53 29.27
C THR A 218 -12.54 -11.59 28.88
N VAL A 219 -11.31 -11.18 28.53
CA VAL A 219 -10.20 -12.09 28.24
C VAL A 219 -9.50 -12.46 29.55
N GLU A 220 -9.78 -13.68 30.05
CA GLU A 220 -9.30 -14.13 31.36
C GLU A 220 -7.77 -14.29 31.41
N ASN A 221 -7.20 -14.90 30.38
CA ASN A 221 -5.75 -15.12 30.27
C ASN A 221 -5.20 -14.33 29.07
N TYR A 222 -5.07 -13.02 29.26
CA TYR A 222 -4.50 -12.15 28.20
C TYR A 222 -2.97 -12.13 28.31
N PRO A 223 -2.24 -12.21 27.17
CA PRO A 223 -2.71 -12.32 25.78
C PRO A 223 -2.93 -13.77 25.28
N GLU A 224 -2.68 -14.79 26.10
CA GLU A 224 -2.67 -16.21 25.72
C GLU A 224 -4.01 -16.70 25.11
N ASP A 225 -5.14 -16.16 25.56
CA ASP A 225 -6.47 -16.50 25.00
C ASP A 225 -6.67 -15.96 23.57
N ILE A 226 -5.76 -15.10 23.09
CA ILE A 226 -5.72 -14.56 21.71
C ILE A 226 -4.63 -15.24 20.91
N LEU A 227 -3.38 -15.16 21.39
CA LEU A 227 -2.19 -15.69 20.75
C LEU A 227 -1.32 -16.36 21.80
N SER A 228 -1.14 -17.67 21.72
CA SER A 228 -0.42 -18.42 22.75
C SER A 228 1.00 -18.76 22.34
N TRP A 229 1.96 -18.34 23.16
CA TRP A 229 3.37 -18.70 23.04
C TRP A 229 3.76 -19.91 23.89
N TYR A 230 2.85 -20.39 24.74
CA TYR A 230 3.15 -21.51 25.64
C TYR A 230 2.32 -22.75 25.30
N ASP A 231 2.93 -23.92 25.44
CA ASP A 231 2.23 -25.21 25.31
C ASP A 231 1.45 -25.55 26.61
N GLU A 232 0.72 -26.65 26.57
CA GLU A 232 -0.07 -27.14 27.72
C GLU A 232 0.77 -27.43 28.97
N LYS A 233 2.10 -27.58 28.82
CA LYS A 233 3.06 -27.80 29.90
C LYS A 233 3.71 -26.50 30.38
N GLY A 234 3.33 -25.36 29.82
CA GLY A 234 3.90 -24.05 30.13
C GLY A 234 5.30 -23.85 29.52
N GLN A 235 5.67 -24.59 28.47
CA GLN A 235 6.94 -24.43 27.78
C GLN A 235 6.76 -23.49 26.58
N LEU A 236 7.75 -22.60 26.38
CA LEU A 236 7.75 -21.68 25.26
C LEU A 236 7.80 -22.47 23.93
N ARG A 237 6.87 -22.18 23.04
CA ARG A 237 6.82 -22.76 21.70
C ARG A 237 7.84 -22.07 20.78
N PRO A 238 8.32 -22.75 19.73
CA PRO A 238 9.14 -22.10 18.70
C PRO A 238 8.34 -21.09 17.85
N THR A 239 7.01 -21.19 17.82
CA THR A 239 6.08 -20.27 17.19
C THR A 239 4.79 -20.21 17.98
N TRP A 240 4.01 -19.18 17.75
CA TRP A 240 2.70 -18.97 18.39
C TRP A 240 1.64 -19.99 17.91
N ALA A 241 0.57 -20.08 18.68
CA ALA A 241 -0.67 -20.77 18.32
C ALA A 241 -1.86 -19.87 18.57
N LEU A 242 -2.98 -20.12 17.88
CA LEU A 242 -4.21 -19.35 18.06
C LEU A 242 -4.92 -19.72 19.37
N GLY A 243 -5.26 -18.71 20.16
CA GLY A 243 -6.09 -18.85 21.35
C GLY A 243 -7.59 -18.91 21.03
N LYS A 244 -8.40 -19.14 22.07
CA LYS A 244 -9.86 -19.32 21.92
C LYS A 244 -10.60 -18.09 21.37
N HIS A 245 -10.05 -16.88 21.52
CA HIS A 245 -10.64 -15.64 21.04
C HIS A 245 -9.95 -15.07 19.78
N ALA A 246 -9.00 -15.79 19.19
CA ALA A 246 -8.18 -15.30 18.07
C ALA A 246 -9.01 -14.81 16.87
N LYS A 247 -10.00 -15.60 16.42
CA LYS A 247 -10.82 -15.23 15.25
C LYS A 247 -11.56 -13.90 15.45
N LYS A 248 -12.14 -13.70 16.64
CA LYS A 248 -12.86 -12.45 16.95
C LYS A 248 -11.90 -11.26 17.11
N TRP A 249 -10.68 -11.52 17.59
CA TRP A 249 -9.60 -10.54 17.64
C TRP A 249 -9.18 -10.08 16.26
N PHE A 250 -9.05 -11.00 15.29
CA PHE A 250 -8.70 -10.65 13.90
C PHE A 250 -9.79 -9.85 13.22
N GLU A 251 -11.06 -10.20 13.45
CA GLU A 251 -12.21 -9.43 12.97
C GLU A 251 -12.19 -8.02 13.54
N TRP A 252 -11.99 -7.86 14.86
CA TRP A 252 -11.91 -6.56 15.51
C TRP A 252 -10.76 -5.71 14.91
N ARG A 253 -9.56 -6.27 14.77
CA ARG A 253 -8.41 -5.56 14.17
C ARG A 253 -8.70 -5.11 12.74
N ALA A 254 -9.29 -5.98 11.94
CA ALA A 254 -9.71 -5.65 10.57
C ALA A 254 -10.78 -4.55 10.57
N GLY A 255 -11.68 -4.54 11.55
CA GLY A 255 -12.64 -3.47 11.78
C GLY A 255 -11.99 -2.13 12.10
N VAL A 256 -10.95 -2.11 12.93
CA VAL A 256 -10.18 -0.88 13.24
C VAL A 256 -9.57 -0.26 11.98
N ILE A 257 -8.99 -1.10 11.10
CA ILE A 257 -8.41 -0.62 9.83
C ILE A 257 -9.52 -0.18 8.86
N HIS A 258 -10.61 -0.94 8.73
CA HIS A 258 -11.76 -0.56 7.93
C HIS A 258 -12.30 0.82 8.32
N ASP A 259 -12.54 1.05 9.61
CA ASP A 259 -13.10 2.31 10.12
C ASP A 259 -12.14 3.49 9.91
N PHE A 260 -10.83 3.24 9.97
CA PHE A 260 -9.83 4.25 9.62
C PHE A 260 -9.88 4.60 8.14
N VAL A 261 -9.92 3.59 7.24
CA VAL A 261 -10.01 3.81 5.78
C VAL A 261 -11.29 4.59 5.44
N GLU A 262 -12.43 4.24 6.06
CA GLU A 262 -13.70 4.96 5.86
C GLU A 262 -13.58 6.44 6.25
N LYS A 263 -13.08 6.73 7.46
CA LYS A 263 -12.88 8.12 7.93
C LYS A 263 -11.90 8.89 7.04
N ALA A 264 -10.80 8.26 6.63
CA ALA A 264 -9.81 8.88 5.75
C ALA A 264 -10.41 9.18 4.36
N HIS A 265 -11.12 8.22 3.78
CA HIS A 265 -11.82 8.37 2.51
C HIS A 265 -12.82 9.53 2.57
N GLU A 266 -13.71 9.57 3.56
CA GLU A 266 -14.69 10.65 3.74
C GLU A 266 -14.00 12.00 3.85
N ALA A 267 -12.99 12.12 4.72
CA ALA A 267 -12.26 13.38 4.95
C ALA A 267 -11.53 13.88 3.69
N LEU A 268 -10.98 12.98 2.88
CA LEU A 268 -10.26 13.32 1.65
C LEU A 268 -11.22 13.69 0.52
N LYS A 269 -12.33 12.96 0.36
CA LYS A 269 -13.37 13.27 -0.65
C LYS A 269 -14.14 14.57 -0.32
N GLU A 270 -14.21 14.96 0.95
CA GLU A 270 -14.73 16.28 1.34
C GLU A 270 -13.82 17.43 0.84
N ILE A 271 -12.50 17.24 0.83
CA ILE A 271 -11.53 18.24 0.33
C ILE A 271 -11.49 18.24 -1.19
N ASN A 272 -11.40 17.07 -1.80
CA ASN A 272 -11.35 16.90 -3.26
C ASN A 272 -12.18 15.68 -3.69
N PRO A 273 -13.43 15.87 -4.17
CA PRO A 273 -14.29 14.78 -4.61
C PRO A 273 -13.72 13.92 -5.77
N ASP A 274 -12.86 14.52 -6.58
CA ASP A 274 -12.25 13.89 -7.76
C ASP A 274 -10.92 13.21 -7.45
N LEU A 275 -10.40 13.30 -6.21
CA LEU A 275 -9.15 12.68 -5.79
C LEU A 275 -9.25 11.16 -5.95
N ILE A 276 -8.32 10.56 -6.69
CA ILE A 276 -8.22 9.11 -6.82
C ILE A 276 -7.57 8.55 -5.55
N ILE A 277 -8.28 7.70 -4.81
CA ILE A 277 -7.79 7.08 -3.58
C ILE A 277 -7.48 5.63 -3.84
N GLY A 278 -6.25 5.22 -3.55
CA GLY A 278 -5.79 3.85 -3.69
C GLY A 278 -5.14 3.29 -2.43
N ASP A 279 -4.96 1.97 -2.42
CA ASP A 279 -4.25 1.27 -1.35
C ASP A 279 -3.25 0.27 -1.96
N TYR A 280 -2.08 0.15 -1.35
CA TYR A 280 -1.02 -0.77 -1.75
C TYR A 280 -0.78 -1.82 -0.67
N THR A 281 -1.08 -3.07 -1.00
CA THR A 281 -0.92 -4.21 -0.09
C THR A 281 -0.32 -5.42 -0.81
N GLY A 282 0.02 -6.47 -0.05
CA GLY A 282 0.47 -7.72 -0.64
C GLY A 282 -0.68 -8.59 -1.16
N ALA A 283 -0.41 -9.39 -2.18
CA ALA A 283 -1.39 -10.26 -2.82
C ALA A 283 -1.77 -11.53 -2.01
N TRP A 284 -1.11 -11.79 -0.90
CA TRP A 284 -1.29 -13.00 -0.09
C TRP A 284 -2.45 -12.91 0.90
N TYR A 285 -3.64 -12.70 0.41
CA TYR A 285 -4.87 -12.61 1.20
C TYR A 285 -5.06 -13.72 2.23
N PRO A 286 -4.72 -15.00 1.94
CA PRO A 286 -4.89 -16.10 2.89
C PRO A 286 -4.23 -15.90 4.25
N THR A 287 -3.22 -15.01 4.33
CA THR A 287 -2.49 -14.70 5.56
C THR A 287 -2.54 -13.22 5.96
N TYR A 288 -3.19 -12.37 5.17
CA TYR A 288 -3.21 -10.93 5.39
C TYR A 288 -3.99 -10.50 6.65
N TRP A 289 -4.90 -11.38 7.14
CA TRP A 289 -5.54 -11.22 8.44
C TRP A 289 -4.54 -11.05 9.60
N GLN A 290 -3.31 -11.55 9.45
CA GLN A 290 -2.23 -11.37 10.43
C GLN A 290 -1.82 -9.90 10.60
N LEU A 291 -2.05 -9.09 9.57
CA LEU A 291 -1.77 -7.65 9.56
C LEU A 291 -3.00 -6.81 9.97
N GLY A 292 -4.13 -7.45 10.26
CA GLY A 292 -5.39 -6.77 10.59
C GLY A 292 -5.98 -6.01 9.41
N VAL A 293 -5.81 -6.53 8.19
CA VAL A 293 -6.26 -5.88 6.96
C VAL A 293 -7.20 -6.78 6.19
N ASN A 294 -8.30 -6.22 5.70
CA ASN A 294 -9.23 -6.88 4.80
C ASN A 294 -9.55 -6.00 3.59
N TRP A 295 -8.66 -6.02 2.59
CA TRP A 295 -8.81 -5.27 1.34
C TRP A 295 -9.83 -5.88 0.36
N ALA A 296 -10.61 -6.87 0.81
CA ALA A 296 -11.65 -7.52 0.03
C ALA A 296 -12.88 -6.62 -0.14
N SER A 297 -13.71 -6.95 -1.13
CA SER A 297 -15.10 -6.49 -1.17
C SER A 297 -15.88 -7.07 0.01
N LYS A 298 -16.85 -6.31 0.54
CA LYS A 298 -17.80 -6.80 1.57
C LYS A 298 -18.65 -7.98 1.09
N GLU A 299 -18.75 -8.20 -0.22
CA GLU A 299 -19.43 -9.35 -0.82
C GLU A 299 -18.59 -10.64 -0.82
N TYR A 300 -17.28 -10.55 -0.54
CA TYR A 300 -16.43 -11.72 -0.42
C TYR A 300 -16.41 -12.24 1.02
N ASP A 301 -17.03 -13.39 1.25
CA ASP A 301 -17.11 -14.01 2.59
C ASP A 301 -16.05 -15.10 2.77
N PRO A 302 -14.91 -14.81 3.44
CA PRO A 302 -13.87 -15.80 3.69
C PRO A 302 -14.31 -16.95 4.59
N ALA A 303 -15.36 -16.78 5.41
CA ALA A 303 -15.86 -17.84 6.27
C ALA A 303 -16.51 -18.99 5.48
N GLN A 304 -16.92 -18.76 4.22
CA GLN A 304 -17.42 -19.79 3.32
C GLN A 304 -16.30 -20.65 2.71
N ILE A 305 -15.04 -20.21 2.83
CA ILE A 305 -13.88 -20.94 2.29
C ILE A 305 -13.34 -21.87 3.38
N PRO A 306 -13.36 -23.21 3.19
CA PRO A 306 -12.95 -24.16 4.24
C PRO A 306 -11.55 -23.88 4.80
N GLN A 307 -10.61 -23.48 3.94
CA GLN A 307 -9.22 -23.16 4.28
C GLN A 307 -9.07 -21.90 5.14
N TYR A 308 -10.08 -21.02 5.19
CA TYR A 308 -10.05 -19.76 5.94
C TYR A 308 -10.83 -19.84 7.28
N GLN A 309 -11.61 -20.91 7.47
CA GLN A 309 -12.47 -21.06 8.67
C GLN A 309 -11.68 -21.11 9.99
N TYR A 310 -10.39 -21.36 9.97
CA TYR A 310 -9.57 -21.35 11.19
C TYR A 310 -9.30 -19.94 11.73
N TRP A 311 -9.39 -18.91 10.88
CA TRP A 311 -9.17 -17.51 11.25
C TRP A 311 -10.38 -16.59 11.00
N ALA A 312 -11.19 -16.84 9.98
CA ALA A 312 -12.34 -16.01 9.66
C ALA A 312 -13.54 -16.32 10.57
N THR A 313 -14.25 -15.26 10.98
CA THR A 313 -15.59 -15.33 11.58
C THR A 313 -16.65 -15.11 10.50
N GLU A 314 -17.91 -15.38 10.81
CA GLU A 314 -19.03 -15.13 9.89
C GLU A 314 -19.18 -13.64 9.54
N ASP A 315 -18.75 -12.74 10.42
CA ASP A 315 -18.85 -11.28 10.25
C ASP A 315 -17.57 -10.64 9.68
N TYR A 316 -16.48 -11.42 9.47
CA TYR A 316 -15.20 -10.87 8.99
C TYR A 316 -15.34 -10.11 7.66
N HIS A 317 -16.18 -10.57 6.74
CA HIS A 317 -16.42 -9.92 5.45
C HIS A 317 -16.89 -8.47 5.56
N LYS A 318 -17.57 -8.10 6.67
CA LYS A 318 -18.05 -6.73 6.90
C LYS A 318 -16.93 -5.70 7.06
N THR A 319 -15.73 -6.18 7.36
CA THR A 319 -14.52 -5.34 7.48
C THR A 319 -13.81 -5.08 6.14
N GLY A 320 -14.35 -5.58 5.04
CA GLY A 320 -13.84 -5.32 3.70
C GLY A 320 -13.97 -3.85 3.31
N TYR A 321 -13.00 -3.31 2.55
CA TYR A 321 -12.99 -1.90 2.17
C TYR A 321 -12.69 -1.63 0.68
N ALA A 322 -12.69 -2.65 -0.17
CA ALA A 322 -12.45 -2.47 -1.61
C ALA A 322 -13.35 -1.41 -2.27
N GLU A 323 -14.61 -1.30 -1.82
CA GLU A 323 -15.60 -0.34 -2.33
C GLU A 323 -15.27 1.13 -2.02
N MET A 324 -14.31 1.38 -1.11
CA MET A 324 -13.85 2.73 -0.75
C MET A 324 -12.66 3.19 -1.60
N LEU A 325 -12.15 2.31 -2.47
CA LEU A 325 -10.97 2.58 -3.28
C LEU A 325 -11.35 2.86 -4.73
N ASP A 326 -10.64 3.80 -5.35
CA ASP A 326 -10.69 4.07 -6.79
C ASP A 326 -9.65 3.23 -7.58
N VAL A 327 -8.60 2.73 -6.89
CA VAL A 327 -7.58 1.82 -7.42
C VAL A 327 -7.00 0.96 -6.31
N TYR A 328 -6.74 -0.31 -6.58
CA TYR A 328 -6.10 -1.23 -5.65
C TYR A 328 -4.82 -1.81 -6.25
N MET A 329 -3.69 -1.63 -5.55
CA MET A 329 -2.38 -2.13 -5.95
C MET A 329 -2.03 -3.37 -5.14
N THR A 330 -1.87 -4.51 -5.82
CA THR A 330 -1.58 -5.79 -5.18
C THR A 330 -0.14 -6.23 -5.41
N GLY A 331 0.64 -6.41 -4.34
CA GLY A 331 2.05 -6.81 -4.39
C GLY A 331 2.22 -8.28 -4.81
N LEU A 332 2.55 -8.51 -6.06
CA LEU A 332 2.78 -9.83 -6.63
C LEU A 332 4.25 -10.26 -6.42
N TYR A 333 4.66 -10.38 -5.15
CA TYR A 333 6.05 -10.65 -4.73
C TYR A 333 6.34 -12.14 -4.73
N TYR A 334 6.30 -12.74 -5.93
CA TYR A 334 6.46 -14.16 -6.11
C TYR A 334 7.64 -14.48 -7.04
N SER A 335 8.39 -15.54 -6.71
CA SER A 335 9.45 -16.05 -7.58
C SER A 335 8.87 -16.87 -8.73
N PHE A 336 7.66 -17.43 -8.58
CA PHE A 336 6.95 -18.16 -9.61
C PHE A 336 6.05 -17.23 -10.42
N ILE A 337 6.01 -17.44 -11.74
CA ILE A 337 5.24 -16.59 -12.66
C ILE A 337 3.84 -17.17 -12.85
N THR A 338 3.74 -18.46 -13.18
CA THR A 338 2.47 -19.14 -13.45
C THR A 338 2.11 -20.12 -12.34
N LYS A 339 0.84 -20.50 -12.27
CA LYS A 339 0.36 -21.56 -11.36
C LYS A 339 1.02 -22.91 -11.67
N ASP A 340 1.28 -23.18 -12.95
CA ASP A 340 2.01 -24.39 -13.37
C ASP A 340 3.45 -24.44 -12.83
N ASP A 341 4.09 -23.29 -12.63
CA ASP A 341 5.45 -23.25 -12.04
C ASP A 341 5.41 -23.68 -10.57
N VAL A 342 4.37 -23.28 -9.83
CA VAL A 342 4.16 -23.70 -8.44
C VAL A 342 3.89 -25.20 -8.35
N ASP A 343 3.01 -25.73 -9.21
CA ASP A 343 2.64 -27.15 -9.22
C ASP A 343 3.84 -28.07 -9.53
N ARG A 344 4.80 -27.57 -10.32
CA ARG A 344 6.03 -28.30 -10.65
C ARG A 344 7.11 -28.23 -9.56
N ALA A 345 7.00 -27.28 -8.65
CA ALA A 345 7.97 -27.08 -7.58
C ALA A 345 7.70 -28.03 -6.40
N THR A 346 8.77 -28.51 -5.76
CA THR A 346 8.70 -29.32 -4.54
C THR A 346 8.60 -28.46 -3.28
N GLY A 347 7.59 -27.63 -3.21
CA GLY A 347 7.35 -26.68 -2.11
C GLY A 347 7.46 -25.24 -2.53
N VAL A 348 7.01 -24.34 -1.67
CA VAL A 348 7.09 -22.88 -1.88
C VAL A 348 8.45 -22.37 -1.43
N VAL A 349 9.26 -21.92 -2.37
CA VAL A 349 10.64 -21.46 -2.11
C VAL A 349 10.78 -20.03 -2.59
N GLY A 350 11.52 -19.21 -1.83
CA GLY A 350 11.89 -17.85 -2.24
C GLY A 350 10.74 -16.84 -2.25
N GLN A 351 9.65 -17.13 -1.55
CA GLN A 351 8.54 -16.19 -1.42
C GLN A 351 8.88 -15.12 -0.38
N ARG A 352 8.60 -13.86 -0.72
CA ARG A 352 8.65 -12.76 0.22
C ARG A 352 7.24 -12.46 0.71
N SER A 353 7.05 -12.45 2.03
CA SER A 353 5.81 -12.06 2.67
C SER A 353 6.09 -11.46 4.04
N GLU A 354 5.40 -10.39 4.38
CA GLU A 354 5.42 -9.79 5.72
C GLU A 354 4.52 -10.57 6.70
N ALA A 355 3.59 -11.37 6.16
CA ALA A 355 2.81 -12.36 6.89
C ALA A 355 3.22 -13.77 6.49
N GLY A 356 3.11 -14.74 7.40
CA GLY A 356 3.41 -16.15 7.09
C GLY A 356 2.51 -16.67 5.97
N MET A 357 3.06 -17.47 5.05
CA MET A 357 2.29 -18.05 3.95
C MET A 357 1.69 -19.40 4.34
N ASP A 358 0.45 -19.62 3.93
CA ASP A 358 -0.27 -20.88 4.13
C ASP A 358 0.00 -21.83 2.95
N ASN A 359 0.74 -22.92 3.21
CA ASN A 359 1.08 -23.90 2.19
C ASN A 359 -0.14 -24.69 1.65
N SER A 360 -1.32 -24.57 2.28
CA SER A 360 -2.54 -25.24 1.77
C SER A 360 -3.10 -24.60 0.50
N LEU A 361 -2.65 -23.37 0.15
CA LEU A 361 -3.10 -22.61 -1.01
C LEU A 361 -1.93 -22.20 -1.91
N THR A 362 -1.09 -23.16 -2.26
CA THR A 362 0.16 -22.92 -3.01
C THR A 362 -0.05 -22.23 -4.37
N TYR A 363 -1.20 -22.43 -5.03
CA TYR A 363 -1.51 -21.78 -6.31
C TYR A 363 -1.51 -20.25 -6.24
N CYS A 364 -1.77 -19.67 -5.07
CA CYS A 364 -1.71 -18.22 -4.86
C CYS A 364 -0.27 -17.66 -4.93
N TYR A 365 0.72 -18.52 -4.83
CA TYR A 365 2.13 -18.11 -4.68
C TYR A 365 2.85 -17.99 -6.02
N SER A 366 2.14 -17.47 -7.02
CA SER A 366 2.68 -17.06 -8.31
C SER A 366 2.09 -15.68 -8.70
N VAL A 367 2.73 -15.03 -9.66
CA VAL A 367 2.22 -13.75 -10.20
C VAL A 367 0.80 -13.93 -10.75
N GLU A 368 0.57 -15.01 -11.52
CA GLU A 368 -0.75 -15.36 -12.06
C GLU A 368 -1.77 -15.64 -10.94
N GLY A 369 -1.43 -16.54 -10.00
CA GLY A 369 -2.35 -16.94 -8.93
C GLY A 369 -2.66 -15.82 -7.95
N GLY A 370 -1.68 -14.99 -7.59
CA GLY A 370 -1.90 -13.81 -6.75
C GLY A 370 -2.78 -12.77 -7.42
N ALA A 371 -2.61 -12.55 -8.72
CA ALA A 371 -3.46 -11.65 -9.50
C ALA A 371 -4.91 -12.15 -9.59
N GLU A 372 -5.10 -13.46 -9.87
CA GLU A 372 -6.44 -14.08 -9.92
C GLU A 372 -7.16 -13.93 -8.58
N ILE A 373 -6.48 -14.23 -7.47
CA ILE A 373 -7.10 -14.14 -6.15
C ILE A 373 -7.46 -12.70 -5.78
N ALA A 374 -6.62 -11.73 -6.14
CA ALA A 374 -6.90 -10.32 -5.92
C ALA A 374 -8.17 -9.87 -6.67
N LYS A 375 -8.33 -10.28 -7.93
CA LYS A 375 -9.54 -9.99 -8.73
C LYS A 375 -10.78 -10.72 -8.21
N GLU A 376 -10.64 -11.96 -7.76
CA GLU A 376 -11.75 -12.74 -7.17
C GLU A 376 -12.26 -12.06 -5.89
N ILE A 377 -11.36 -11.63 -5.02
CA ILE A 377 -11.67 -11.09 -3.69
C ILE A 377 -12.22 -9.68 -3.76
N THR A 378 -11.72 -8.84 -4.67
CA THR A 378 -12.26 -7.50 -4.89
C THR A 378 -13.59 -7.48 -5.63
N LYS A 379 -14.05 -8.62 -6.18
CA LYS A 379 -15.33 -8.75 -6.90
C LYS A 379 -15.51 -7.78 -8.07
N GLY A 380 -14.41 -7.19 -8.56
CA GLY A 380 -14.45 -6.23 -9.66
C GLY A 380 -14.99 -4.84 -9.28
N VAL A 381 -15.12 -4.53 -7.99
CA VAL A 381 -15.59 -3.20 -7.53
C VAL A 381 -14.51 -2.13 -7.65
N VAL A 382 -13.26 -2.53 -7.83
CA VAL A 382 -12.10 -1.65 -7.99
C VAL A 382 -11.13 -2.22 -9.03
N PRO A 383 -10.46 -1.39 -9.87
CA PRO A 383 -9.36 -1.82 -10.73
C PRO A 383 -8.21 -2.39 -9.89
N VAL A 384 -7.69 -3.55 -10.29
CA VAL A 384 -6.59 -4.25 -9.60
C VAL A 384 -5.31 -4.10 -10.41
N ILE A 385 -4.27 -3.51 -9.80
CA ILE A 385 -2.97 -3.25 -10.42
C ILE A 385 -1.94 -4.26 -9.88
N GLY A 386 -1.34 -5.03 -10.75
CA GLY A 386 -0.31 -6.00 -10.40
C GLY A 386 1.02 -5.30 -10.10
N SER A 387 1.46 -5.32 -8.85
CA SER A 387 2.67 -4.61 -8.42
C SER A 387 3.86 -5.54 -8.38
N ILE A 388 4.90 -5.24 -9.16
CA ILE A 388 6.13 -6.02 -9.26
C ILE A 388 7.26 -5.32 -8.51
N TYR A 389 7.81 -5.99 -7.50
CA TYR A 389 9.00 -5.55 -6.79
C TYR A 389 10.25 -6.10 -7.48
N VAL A 390 11.08 -5.21 -8.01
CA VAL A 390 12.25 -5.60 -8.84
C VAL A 390 13.22 -6.51 -8.06
N GLU A 391 13.54 -6.19 -6.81
CA GLU A 391 14.46 -6.99 -5.99
C GLU A 391 13.84 -8.29 -5.42
N GLN A 392 12.59 -8.61 -5.75
CA GLN A 392 12.06 -9.97 -5.55
C GLN A 392 12.93 -11.02 -6.29
N TYR A 393 13.54 -10.59 -7.38
CA TYR A 393 14.36 -11.45 -8.27
C TYR A 393 15.86 -11.29 -8.02
N LEU A 394 16.26 -10.76 -6.85
CA LEU A 394 17.67 -10.56 -6.51
C LEU A 394 18.45 -11.88 -6.57
N GLY A 395 19.53 -11.90 -7.36
CA GLY A 395 20.35 -13.09 -7.61
C GLY A 395 20.07 -13.78 -8.96
N ASP A 396 18.84 -13.70 -9.48
CA ASP A 396 18.46 -14.13 -10.83
C ASP A 396 17.29 -13.28 -11.32
N PHE A 397 17.56 -12.31 -12.19
CA PHE A 397 16.54 -11.43 -12.76
C PHE A 397 15.83 -12.00 -14.01
N THR A 398 16.15 -13.23 -14.43
CA THR A 398 15.49 -13.87 -15.57
C THR A 398 13.94 -13.88 -15.47
N PRO A 399 13.32 -14.05 -14.28
CA PRO A 399 11.87 -14.04 -14.14
C PRO A 399 11.26 -12.62 -14.18
N PHE A 400 12.02 -11.53 -14.07
CA PHE A 400 11.49 -10.16 -13.96
C PHE A 400 10.61 -9.76 -15.16
N GLY A 401 11.12 -9.87 -16.39
CA GLY A 401 10.35 -9.55 -17.60
C GLY A 401 9.08 -10.41 -17.74
N PRO A 402 9.16 -11.75 -17.62
CA PRO A 402 7.99 -12.63 -17.54
C PRO A 402 6.98 -12.23 -16.46
N ALA A 403 7.42 -11.80 -15.28
CA ALA A 403 6.53 -11.35 -14.20
C ALA A 403 5.74 -10.09 -14.58
N VAL A 404 6.42 -9.09 -15.16
CA VAL A 404 5.76 -7.86 -15.65
C VAL A 404 4.73 -8.20 -16.73
N THR A 405 5.11 -9.03 -17.70
CA THR A 405 4.21 -9.48 -18.76
C THR A 405 3.01 -10.24 -18.23
N GLN A 406 3.20 -11.11 -17.25
CA GLN A 406 2.11 -11.86 -16.62
C GLN A 406 1.19 -10.95 -15.80
N ALA A 407 1.74 -10.01 -15.05
CA ALA A 407 0.94 -9.03 -14.30
C ALA A 407 0.03 -8.24 -15.24
N LEU A 408 0.55 -7.70 -16.36
CA LEU A 408 -0.23 -6.99 -17.38
C LEU A 408 -1.36 -7.84 -17.96
N LYS A 409 -1.16 -9.15 -18.12
CA LYS A 409 -2.17 -10.08 -18.66
C LYS A 409 -3.25 -10.45 -17.65
N SER A 410 -2.91 -10.45 -16.37
CA SER A 410 -3.78 -10.96 -15.31
C SER A 410 -4.51 -9.88 -14.53
N THR A 411 -4.07 -8.61 -14.62
CA THR A 411 -4.65 -7.47 -13.90
C THR A 411 -5.03 -6.34 -14.83
N ASP A 412 -5.51 -5.23 -14.29
CA ASP A 412 -5.97 -4.09 -15.08
C ASP A 412 -4.82 -3.12 -15.45
N GLY A 413 -3.60 -3.39 -14.99
CA GLY A 413 -2.38 -2.65 -15.25
C GLY A 413 -1.24 -3.11 -14.36
N VAL A 414 -0.08 -2.50 -14.48
CA VAL A 414 1.10 -2.87 -13.71
C VAL A 414 1.69 -1.68 -12.94
N MET A 415 2.20 -1.94 -11.74
CA MET A 415 3.04 -1.00 -11.00
C MET A 415 4.43 -1.59 -10.81
N ILE A 416 5.47 -0.80 -11.08
CA ILE A 416 6.87 -1.20 -10.87
C ILE A 416 7.44 -0.49 -9.64
N PHE A 417 7.87 -1.25 -8.66
CA PHE A 417 8.56 -0.80 -7.47
C PHE A 417 10.04 -1.21 -7.55
N ASP A 418 11.01 -0.36 -7.79
CA ASP A 418 10.92 1.04 -8.15
C ASP A 418 12.12 1.44 -9.06
N ILE A 419 12.28 2.75 -9.38
CA ILE A 419 13.30 3.23 -10.31
C ILE A 419 14.75 2.98 -9.85
N VAL A 420 15.02 3.04 -8.54
CA VAL A 420 16.39 2.81 -8.02
C VAL A 420 16.85 1.39 -8.34
N HIS A 421 15.95 0.42 -8.22
CA HIS A 421 16.26 -0.99 -8.50
C HIS A 421 16.46 -1.24 -10.00
N LEU A 422 15.63 -0.60 -10.85
CA LEU A 422 15.82 -0.65 -12.29
C LEU A 422 17.18 -0.08 -12.71
N ASN A 423 17.61 1.02 -12.09
CA ASN A 423 18.92 1.62 -12.34
C ASN A 423 20.08 0.74 -11.84
N LYS A 424 19.99 0.29 -10.59
CA LYS A 424 21.00 -0.53 -9.92
C LYS A 424 21.31 -1.82 -10.68
N HIS A 425 20.27 -2.45 -11.21
CA HIS A 425 20.34 -3.74 -11.88
C HIS A 425 20.30 -3.65 -13.41
N GLN A 426 20.25 -2.43 -13.98
CA GLN A 426 20.23 -2.15 -15.42
C GLN A 426 19.09 -2.86 -16.18
N LEU A 427 17.88 -2.87 -15.60
CA LEU A 427 16.72 -3.64 -16.09
C LEU A 427 15.74 -2.83 -16.96
N TRP A 428 16.12 -1.64 -17.43
CA TRP A 428 15.22 -0.80 -18.22
C TRP A 428 14.87 -1.40 -19.59
N ASP A 429 15.84 -2.01 -20.27
CA ASP A 429 15.63 -2.66 -21.57
C ASP A 429 14.73 -3.89 -21.42
N GLU A 430 14.93 -4.66 -20.33
CA GLU A 430 14.09 -5.80 -19.98
C GLU A 430 12.65 -5.36 -19.68
N LEU A 431 12.48 -4.26 -18.93
CA LEU A 431 11.18 -3.68 -18.65
C LEU A 431 10.50 -3.22 -19.95
N GLU A 432 11.23 -2.57 -20.88
CA GLU A 432 10.68 -2.14 -22.18
C GLU A 432 10.16 -3.33 -22.99
N ALA A 433 10.96 -4.40 -23.07
CA ALA A 433 10.56 -5.62 -23.76
C ALA A 433 9.32 -6.27 -23.14
N ALA A 434 9.27 -6.32 -21.81
CA ALA A 434 8.16 -6.91 -21.07
C ALA A 434 6.86 -6.10 -21.21
N MET A 435 6.93 -4.77 -21.17
CA MET A 435 5.78 -3.88 -21.38
C MET A 435 5.20 -4.07 -22.78
N LYS A 436 6.03 -4.12 -23.82
CA LYS A 436 5.59 -4.39 -25.18
C LYS A 436 4.88 -5.74 -25.31
N ALA A 437 5.48 -6.81 -24.76
CA ALA A 437 4.91 -8.16 -24.82
C ALA A 437 3.62 -8.33 -23.98
N GLY A 438 3.41 -7.50 -22.97
CA GLY A 438 2.21 -7.53 -22.14
C GLY A 438 1.03 -6.76 -22.72
N MET A 439 1.29 -5.80 -23.61
CA MET A 439 0.27 -4.97 -24.27
C MET A 439 -0.21 -5.56 -25.62
N GLU A 440 0.48 -6.55 -26.17
CA GLU A 440 0.08 -7.34 -27.34
C GLU A 440 -0.96 -8.43 -26.97
#